data_a0298ca02732ce3fcd40d82b75e8bfa8
#
_entry.id   a0298ca02732ce3fcd40d82b75e8bfa8
#
_cell.length_a   1.000
_cell.length_b   1.000
_cell.length_c   1.000
_cell.angle_alpha   90.00
_cell.angle_beta   90.00
_cell.angle_gamma   90.00
#
_symmetry.space_group_name_H-M   'P 1'
#
loop_
_entity.id
_entity.type
_entity.pdbx_description
1 polymer ?
#
loop_
_entity_poly.entity_id
_entity_poly.type
_entity_poly.pdbx_seq_one_letter_code
_entity_poly.pdbx_strand_id
1 'polypeptide(L)'
;MSKSACLSMALLALGLGAARAEPATYKIDDDHTYATFAIGHYGASVNRGRFGNATGTVRFDKVARTGAIDIALPVASLYTGSKGFDQHLLSPDLFDAARHPTMRFVSDRMVFEGERLVEVPGQLTLLGQTHPVTLKANQFNCYANPRAKTEACGGDFEAVIDRTRWGMNYLVDRGMPKKVRIGATIEAFRQ
;
A
#
# COMPACT_ATOMS: atom_id res chain seq x y z
N MET A 1 60.17 40.34 -37.42
CA MET A 1 58.81 40.65 -37.00
C MET A 1 58.03 39.27 -36.98
N SER A 2 57.98 38.59 -35.83
CA SER A 2 57.35 37.27 -35.67
C SER A 2 55.98 37.47 -35.07
N LYS A 3 54.93 37.02 -35.75
CA LYS A 3 53.55 37.04 -35.25
C LYS A 3 53.23 35.66 -34.63
N SER A 4 53.19 35.58 -33.32
CA SER A 4 52.67 34.40 -32.61
C SER A 4 51.15 34.39 -32.63
N ALA A 5 50.57 33.40 -33.20
CA ALA A 5 49.12 33.15 -33.18
C ALA A 5 48.81 32.28 -31.95
N CYS A 6 48.06 32.81 -30.96
CA CYS A 6 47.50 32.04 -29.88
C CYS A 6 46.25 31.31 -30.36
N LEU A 7 46.28 29.98 -30.33
CA LEU A 7 45.16 29.10 -30.62
C LEU A 7 44.40 28.85 -29.32
N SER A 8 43.25 29.49 -29.14
CA SER A 8 42.35 29.25 -27.98
C SER A 8 41.53 27.97 -28.20
N MET A 9 41.83 26.97 -27.42
CA MET A 9 41.11 25.68 -27.43
C MET A 9 39.91 25.79 -26.49
N ALA A 10 38.70 25.90 -27.04
CA ALA A 10 37.48 25.91 -26.28
C ALA A 10 37.13 24.46 -25.92
N LEU A 11 37.20 24.10 -24.63
CA LEU A 11 36.67 22.83 -24.09
C LEU A 11 35.14 22.92 -24.07
N LEU A 12 34.48 22.19 -24.95
CA LEU A 12 33.04 21.89 -24.82
C LEU A 12 32.85 20.83 -23.72
N ALA A 13 32.40 21.25 -22.54
CA ALA A 13 31.94 20.33 -21.52
C ALA A 13 30.54 19.77 -21.91
N LEU A 14 30.51 18.58 -22.48
CA LEU A 14 29.26 17.85 -22.65
C LEU A 14 28.75 17.44 -21.24
N GLY A 15 27.80 18.18 -20.74
CA GLY A 15 27.03 17.77 -19.55
C GLY A 15 26.21 16.50 -19.87
N LEU A 16 26.67 15.36 -19.39
CA LEU A 16 25.85 14.14 -19.34
C LEU A 16 24.70 14.39 -18.36
N GLY A 17 23.58 14.88 -18.88
CA GLY A 17 22.32 14.88 -18.15
C GLY A 17 21.95 13.42 -17.86
N ALA A 18 22.03 12.99 -16.61
CA ALA A 18 21.50 11.70 -16.21
C ALA A 18 20.01 11.68 -16.57
N ALA A 19 19.63 10.85 -17.53
CA ALA A 19 18.24 10.61 -17.86
C ALA A 19 17.55 10.04 -16.59
N ARG A 20 16.78 10.88 -15.92
CA ARG A 20 15.89 10.44 -14.83
C ARG A 20 14.82 9.60 -15.47
N ALA A 21 14.76 8.33 -15.11
CA ALA A 21 13.63 7.51 -15.50
C ALA A 21 12.37 8.11 -14.86
N GLU A 22 11.35 8.38 -15.68
CA GLU A 22 10.05 8.80 -15.15
C GLU A 22 9.42 7.67 -14.34
N PRO A 23 8.78 7.98 -13.19
CA PRO A 23 8.05 6.96 -12.42
C PRO A 23 7.00 6.29 -13.29
N ALA A 24 7.03 4.97 -13.38
CA ALA A 24 6.00 4.23 -14.07
C ALA A 24 4.72 4.17 -13.23
N THR A 25 3.57 4.20 -13.89
CA THR A 25 2.27 4.01 -13.27
C THR A 25 1.85 2.56 -13.40
N TYR A 26 1.36 1.98 -12.31
CA TYR A 26 0.84 0.63 -12.24
C TYR A 26 -0.60 0.68 -11.77
N LYS A 27 -1.49 -0.01 -12.46
CA LYS A 27 -2.89 -0.18 -12.09
C LYS A 27 -3.04 -1.43 -11.24
N ILE A 28 -3.79 -1.34 -10.15
CA ILE A 28 -4.06 -2.48 -9.26
C ILE A 28 -4.70 -3.63 -10.03
N ASP A 29 -4.19 -4.84 -9.78
CA ASP A 29 -4.80 -6.10 -10.12
C ASP A 29 -5.70 -6.53 -8.96
N ASP A 30 -7.00 -6.46 -9.13
CA ASP A 30 -7.99 -6.72 -8.08
C ASP A 30 -8.13 -8.21 -7.74
N ASP A 31 -7.76 -9.11 -8.64
CA ASP A 31 -7.73 -10.57 -8.39
C ASP A 31 -6.64 -10.94 -7.37
N HIS A 32 -5.50 -10.24 -7.41
CA HIS A 32 -4.33 -10.51 -6.55
C HIS A 32 -4.09 -9.41 -5.49
N THR A 33 -5.04 -8.48 -5.33
CA THR A 33 -4.94 -7.40 -4.32
C THR A 33 -6.06 -7.48 -3.32
N TYR A 34 -5.70 -7.62 -2.04
CA TYR A 34 -6.66 -7.69 -0.94
C TYR A 34 -6.01 -7.29 0.38
N ALA A 35 -6.83 -6.86 1.32
CA ALA A 35 -6.42 -6.68 2.71
C ALA A 35 -6.99 -7.78 3.60
N THR A 36 -6.27 -8.17 4.64
CA THR A 36 -6.71 -9.12 5.67
C THR A 36 -6.65 -8.48 7.04
N PHE A 37 -7.42 -9.03 7.97
CA PHE A 37 -7.29 -8.71 9.38
C PHE A 37 -7.29 -9.97 10.25
N ALA A 38 -6.67 -9.85 11.42
CA ALA A 38 -6.71 -10.85 12.46
C ALA A 38 -6.80 -10.17 13.84
N ILE A 39 -7.81 -10.55 14.63
CA ILE A 39 -8.04 -10.01 15.98
C ILE A 39 -8.32 -11.15 16.95
N GLY A 40 -7.69 -11.12 18.14
CA GLY A 40 -7.99 -12.07 19.19
C GLY A 40 -9.45 -11.98 19.64
N HIS A 41 -10.01 -13.10 20.07
CA HIS A 41 -11.37 -13.19 20.58
C HIS A 41 -11.34 -13.82 21.99
N TYR A 42 -11.34 -12.97 23.01
CA TYR A 42 -11.31 -13.32 24.44
C TYR A 42 -10.21 -14.32 24.83
N GLY A 43 -9.08 -14.33 24.11
CA GLY A 43 -7.99 -15.28 24.35
C GLY A 43 -8.28 -16.73 23.88
N ALA A 44 -9.48 -17.03 23.41
CA ALA A 44 -9.88 -18.36 22.99
C ALA A 44 -9.55 -18.67 21.52
N SER A 45 -9.67 -17.67 20.65
CA SER A 45 -9.49 -17.85 19.20
C SER A 45 -9.01 -16.56 18.54
N VAL A 46 -8.84 -16.60 17.23
CA VAL A 46 -8.52 -15.43 16.41
C VAL A 46 -9.53 -15.32 15.28
N ASN A 47 -10.32 -14.25 15.29
CA ASN A 47 -11.19 -13.91 14.19
C ASN A 47 -10.36 -13.34 13.03
N ARG A 48 -10.69 -13.78 11.82
CA ARG A 48 -10.02 -13.35 10.58
C ARG A 48 -11.04 -13.02 9.52
N GLY A 49 -10.65 -12.14 8.62
CA GLY A 49 -11.43 -11.84 7.43
C GLY A 49 -10.56 -11.13 6.40
N ARG A 50 -11.13 -10.91 5.23
CA ARG A 50 -10.48 -10.20 4.13
C ARG A 50 -11.43 -9.21 3.47
N PHE A 51 -10.84 -8.22 2.82
CA PHE A 51 -11.50 -7.28 1.92
C PHE A 51 -10.84 -7.40 0.55
N GLY A 52 -11.61 -7.48 -0.50
CA GLY A 52 -11.17 -7.57 -1.89
C GLY A 52 -11.68 -6.40 -2.74
N ASN A 53 -11.73 -6.62 -4.06
CA ASN A 53 -12.19 -5.62 -5.03
C ASN A 53 -11.43 -4.29 -4.90
N ALA A 54 -10.11 -4.38 -4.69
CA ALA A 54 -9.25 -3.24 -4.54
C ALA A 54 -9.17 -2.43 -5.84
N THR A 55 -9.14 -1.12 -5.72
CA THR A 55 -8.94 -0.20 -6.84
C THR A 55 -7.83 0.78 -6.50
N GLY A 56 -7.18 1.34 -7.52
CA GLY A 56 -6.16 2.35 -7.28
C GLY A 56 -4.97 2.25 -8.21
N THR A 57 -3.93 2.96 -7.82
CA THR A 57 -2.69 3.06 -8.59
C THR A 57 -1.47 3.06 -7.69
N VAL A 58 -0.36 2.56 -8.23
CA VAL A 58 0.98 2.69 -7.68
C VAL A 58 1.82 3.44 -8.70
N ARG A 59 2.55 4.46 -8.28
CA ARG A 59 3.63 5.07 -9.07
C ARG A 59 4.94 4.60 -8.50
N PHE A 60 5.82 4.09 -9.32
CA PHE A 60 7.10 3.55 -8.85
C PHE A 60 8.24 3.86 -9.82
N ASP A 61 9.28 4.49 -9.28
CA ASP A 61 10.59 4.66 -9.94
C ASP A 61 11.55 3.62 -9.38
N LYS A 62 11.88 2.61 -10.19
CA LYS A 62 12.79 1.52 -9.81
C LYS A 62 14.23 2.00 -9.61
N VAL A 63 14.65 3.02 -10.36
CA VAL A 63 16.02 3.55 -10.32
C VAL A 63 16.19 4.45 -9.10
N ALA A 64 15.27 5.40 -8.94
CA ALA A 64 15.28 6.30 -7.78
C ALA A 64 14.81 5.62 -6.48
N ARG A 65 14.16 4.45 -6.56
CA ARG A 65 13.56 3.72 -5.42
C ARG A 65 12.55 4.57 -4.65
N THR A 66 11.76 5.31 -5.39
CA THR A 66 10.69 6.15 -4.86
C THR A 66 9.35 5.72 -5.41
N GLY A 67 8.29 5.93 -4.65
CA GLY A 67 6.97 5.59 -5.13
C GLY A 67 5.86 6.20 -4.28
N ALA A 68 4.67 6.20 -4.86
CA ALA A 68 3.43 6.62 -4.23
C ALA A 68 2.34 5.57 -4.46
N ILE A 69 1.49 5.39 -3.47
CA ILE A 69 0.41 4.41 -3.46
C ILE A 69 -0.89 5.13 -3.13
N ASP A 70 -1.94 4.81 -3.86
CA ASP A 70 -3.30 5.23 -3.57
C ASP A 70 -4.23 4.05 -3.86
N ILE A 71 -4.67 3.36 -2.81
CA ILE A 71 -5.49 2.14 -2.89
C ILE A 71 -6.73 2.33 -2.05
N ALA A 72 -7.88 1.98 -2.62
CA ALA A 72 -9.17 1.94 -1.97
C ALA A 72 -9.77 0.53 -2.02
N LEU A 73 -10.44 0.13 -0.93
CA LEU A 73 -11.17 -1.12 -0.83
C LEU A 73 -12.61 -0.83 -0.40
N PRO A 74 -13.62 -1.41 -1.07
CA PRO A 74 -15.00 -1.34 -0.62
C PRO A 74 -15.16 -2.11 0.70
N VAL A 75 -15.73 -1.48 1.72
CA VAL A 75 -16.00 -2.13 3.02
C VAL A 75 -16.97 -3.30 2.85
N ALA A 76 -17.91 -3.18 1.92
CA ALA A 76 -18.88 -4.24 1.60
C ALA A 76 -18.25 -5.51 0.98
N SER A 77 -16.97 -5.48 0.58
CA SER A 77 -16.24 -6.66 0.11
C SER A 77 -15.77 -7.59 1.22
N LEU A 78 -16.09 -7.28 2.46
CA LEU A 78 -15.76 -8.08 3.65
C LEU A 78 -16.23 -9.53 3.49
N TYR A 79 -15.33 -10.45 3.82
CA TYR A 79 -15.61 -11.88 3.85
C TYR A 79 -14.82 -12.55 4.98
N THR A 80 -15.56 -13.23 5.88
CA THR A 80 -15.01 -14.02 6.99
C THR A 80 -15.27 -15.51 6.86
N GLY A 81 -16.06 -15.93 5.86
CA GLY A 81 -16.58 -17.28 5.71
C GLY A 81 -17.92 -17.50 6.46
N SER A 82 -18.41 -16.50 7.19
CA SER A 82 -19.68 -16.56 7.93
C SER A 82 -20.55 -15.36 7.61
N LYS A 83 -21.66 -15.57 6.93
CA LYS A 83 -22.61 -14.51 6.55
C LYS A 83 -23.09 -13.66 7.74
N GLY A 84 -23.40 -14.33 8.88
CA GLY A 84 -23.86 -13.63 10.07
C GLY A 84 -22.76 -12.77 10.70
N PHE A 85 -21.52 -13.25 10.67
CA PHE A 85 -20.38 -12.47 11.17
C PHE A 85 -20.03 -11.31 10.23
N ASP A 86 -20.11 -11.51 8.90
CA ASP A 86 -19.94 -10.44 7.93
C ASP A 86 -20.95 -9.31 8.16
N GLN A 87 -22.24 -9.64 8.32
CA GLN A 87 -23.30 -8.67 8.62
C GLN A 87 -23.04 -7.89 9.93
N HIS A 88 -22.59 -8.60 10.97
CA HIS A 88 -22.24 -7.95 12.23
C HIS A 88 -21.06 -6.99 12.08
N LEU A 89 -20.01 -7.39 11.37
CA LEU A 89 -18.85 -6.53 11.15
C LEU A 89 -19.20 -5.31 10.30
N LEU A 90 -20.11 -5.41 9.33
CA LEU A 90 -20.55 -4.31 8.48
C LEU A 90 -21.52 -3.34 9.19
N SER A 91 -22.02 -3.70 10.39
CA SER A 91 -22.99 -2.90 11.15
C SER A 91 -22.40 -1.58 11.67
N PRO A 92 -23.26 -0.65 12.15
CA PRO A 92 -22.84 0.63 12.76
C PRO A 92 -21.92 0.48 13.98
N ASP A 93 -21.92 -0.66 14.65
CA ASP A 93 -21.09 -0.93 15.82
C ASP A 93 -19.60 -1.13 15.47
N LEU A 94 -19.30 -1.44 14.20
CA LEU A 94 -17.94 -1.80 13.74
C LEU A 94 -17.54 -1.00 12.50
N PHE A 95 -17.71 -1.54 11.29
CA PHE A 95 -17.26 -0.84 10.08
C PHE A 95 -18.24 0.21 9.56
N ASP A 96 -19.51 0.19 10.01
CA ASP A 96 -20.56 1.12 9.58
C ASP A 96 -20.57 1.36 8.06
N ALA A 97 -20.62 0.26 7.32
CA ALA A 97 -20.42 0.23 5.87
C ALA A 97 -21.40 1.15 5.11
N ALA A 98 -22.58 1.40 5.68
CA ALA A 98 -23.58 2.28 5.07
C ALA A 98 -23.12 3.75 5.06
N ARG A 99 -22.44 4.22 6.12
CA ARG A 99 -21.91 5.59 6.20
C ARG A 99 -20.47 5.70 5.72
N HIS A 100 -19.70 4.62 5.81
CA HIS A 100 -18.29 4.56 5.48
C HIS A 100 -18.01 3.43 4.48
N PRO A 101 -18.47 3.55 3.22
CA PRO A 101 -18.43 2.44 2.25
C PRO A 101 -17.03 2.07 1.76
N THR A 102 -16.02 2.91 2.04
CA THR A 102 -14.67 2.73 1.51
C THR A 102 -13.62 2.94 2.60
N MET A 103 -12.64 2.06 2.64
CA MET A 103 -11.37 2.30 3.33
C MET A 103 -10.29 2.65 2.30
N ARG A 104 -9.29 3.47 2.66
CA ARG A 104 -8.25 3.94 1.74
C ARG A 104 -6.89 4.00 2.42
N PHE A 105 -5.85 3.59 1.71
CA PHE A 105 -4.46 3.78 2.12
C PHE A 105 -3.74 4.62 1.08
N VAL A 106 -3.09 5.69 1.54
CA VAL A 106 -2.30 6.60 0.68
C VAL A 106 -0.90 6.72 1.25
N SER A 107 0.10 6.61 0.39
CA SER A 107 1.50 6.84 0.71
C SER A 107 2.19 7.57 -0.44
N ASP A 108 3.07 8.49 -0.11
CA ASP A 108 3.98 9.17 -1.04
C ASP A 108 5.43 8.69 -0.87
N ARG A 109 5.64 7.67 -0.04
CA ARG A 109 6.97 7.23 0.35
C ARG A 109 7.09 5.71 0.42
N MET A 110 8.17 5.19 -0.16
CA MET A 110 8.67 3.83 -0.01
C MET A 110 10.07 3.87 0.62
N VAL A 111 10.34 3.05 1.62
CA VAL A 111 11.63 2.99 2.33
C VAL A 111 12.37 1.74 1.92
N PHE A 112 13.58 1.92 1.38
CA PHE A 112 14.44 0.83 0.92
C PHE A 112 15.70 0.72 1.77
N GLU A 113 16.12 -0.51 2.04
CA GLU A 113 17.44 -0.86 2.54
C GLU A 113 18.21 -1.59 1.42
N GLY A 114 19.13 -0.88 0.77
CA GLY A 114 19.74 -1.37 -0.45
C GLY A 114 18.68 -1.53 -1.55
N GLU A 115 18.46 -2.74 -2.05
CA GLU A 115 17.44 -3.05 -3.07
C GLU A 115 16.12 -3.56 -2.46
N ARG A 116 16.09 -3.83 -1.18
CA ARG A 116 14.94 -4.39 -0.48
C ARG A 116 14.00 -3.28 0.01
N LEU A 117 12.75 -3.30 -0.45
CA LEU A 117 11.68 -2.50 0.17
C LEU A 117 11.43 -3.04 1.58
N VAL A 118 11.45 -2.17 2.60
CA VAL A 118 11.28 -2.55 4.00
C VAL A 118 10.02 -1.98 4.62
N GLU A 119 9.64 -0.75 4.24
CA GLU A 119 8.48 -0.09 4.82
C GLU A 119 7.78 0.81 3.80
N VAL A 120 6.47 0.95 3.98
CA VAL A 120 5.62 1.92 3.27
C VAL A 120 4.85 2.72 4.33
N PRO A 121 5.42 3.85 4.82
CA PRO A 121 4.70 4.75 5.70
C PRO A 121 3.58 5.44 4.93
N GLY A 122 2.37 5.50 5.49
CA GLY A 122 1.23 6.10 4.82
C GLY A 122 0.11 6.52 5.76
N GLN A 123 -1.02 6.84 5.18
CA GLN A 123 -2.23 7.27 5.88
C GLN A 123 -3.35 6.28 5.58
N LEU A 124 -3.91 5.68 6.63
CA LEU A 124 -5.05 4.78 6.54
C LEU A 124 -6.32 5.51 6.95
N THR A 125 -7.30 5.52 6.06
CA THR A 125 -8.64 6.04 6.34
C THR A 125 -9.61 4.87 6.59
N LEU A 126 -10.18 4.83 7.79
CA LEU A 126 -11.28 3.94 8.19
C LEU A 126 -12.33 4.76 8.92
N LEU A 127 -13.60 4.41 8.77
CA LEU A 127 -14.70 5.11 9.49
C LEU A 127 -14.62 6.64 9.33
N GLY A 128 -14.19 7.13 8.16
CA GLY A 128 -14.01 8.55 7.88
C GLY A 128 -12.85 9.23 8.62
N GLN A 129 -12.08 8.51 9.43
CA GLN A 129 -10.92 9.03 10.16
C GLN A 129 -9.62 8.56 9.51
N THR A 130 -8.64 9.45 9.43
CA THR A 130 -7.34 9.18 8.82
C THR A 130 -6.23 9.25 9.85
N HIS A 131 -5.44 8.18 9.94
CA HIS A 131 -4.31 8.09 10.85
C HIS A 131 -3.08 7.46 10.17
N PRO A 132 -1.86 7.83 10.62
CA PRO A 132 -0.64 7.25 10.09
C PRO A 132 -0.52 5.76 10.44
N VAL A 133 -0.15 4.98 9.43
CA VAL A 133 0.16 3.55 9.53
C VAL A 133 1.38 3.27 8.66
N THR A 134 2.35 2.53 9.20
CA THR A 134 3.49 2.03 8.42
C THR A 134 3.27 0.55 8.13
N LEU A 135 3.19 0.22 6.85
CA LEU A 135 3.18 -1.16 6.38
C LEU A 135 4.63 -1.66 6.29
N LYS A 136 4.95 -2.75 6.98
CA LYS A 136 6.23 -3.46 6.83
C LYS A 136 6.14 -4.40 5.65
N ALA A 137 7.13 -4.38 4.77
CA ALA A 137 7.20 -5.28 3.64
C ALA A 137 7.81 -6.62 4.08
N ASN A 138 7.06 -7.71 3.95
CA ASN A 138 7.56 -9.07 4.10
C ASN A 138 8.28 -9.51 2.83
N GLN A 139 7.74 -9.13 1.67
CA GLN A 139 8.37 -9.29 0.36
C GLN A 139 7.89 -8.23 -0.61
N PHE A 140 8.71 -7.92 -1.61
CA PHE A 140 8.37 -7.06 -2.74
C PHE A 140 9.20 -7.48 -3.94
N ASN A 141 8.57 -7.59 -5.12
CA ASN A 141 9.28 -7.91 -6.37
C ASN A 141 8.54 -7.33 -7.57
N CYS A 142 9.29 -7.13 -8.66
CA CYS A 142 8.74 -6.85 -9.98
C CYS A 142 9.17 -7.95 -10.95
N TYR A 143 8.24 -8.40 -11.79
CA TYR A 143 8.47 -9.49 -12.74
C TYR A 143 7.74 -9.23 -14.06
N ALA A 144 8.22 -9.87 -15.13
CA ALA A 144 7.52 -9.88 -16.41
C ALA A 144 6.32 -10.84 -16.30
N ASN A 145 5.10 -10.31 -16.28
CA ASN A 145 3.89 -11.13 -16.21
C ASN A 145 3.59 -11.72 -17.60
N PRO A 146 3.65 -13.07 -17.76
CA PRO A 146 3.48 -13.69 -19.07
C PRO A 146 2.06 -13.60 -19.61
N ARG A 147 1.06 -13.50 -18.73
CA ARG A 147 -0.36 -13.41 -19.09
C ARG A 147 -0.74 -11.99 -19.50
N ALA A 148 -0.37 -11.00 -18.72
CA ALA A 148 -0.61 -9.59 -19.00
C ALA A 148 0.34 -9.01 -20.05
N LYS A 149 1.46 -9.71 -20.37
CA LYS A 149 2.52 -9.29 -21.31
C LYS A 149 3.11 -7.91 -20.95
N THR A 150 3.10 -7.57 -19.69
CA THR A 150 3.68 -6.34 -19.13
C THR A 150 4.38 -6.63 -17.81
N GLU A 151 5.10 -5.65 -17.27
CA GLU A 151 5.68 -5.75 -15.95
C GLU A 151 4.58 -5.71 -14.88
N ALA A 152 4.64 -6.61 -13.92
CA ALA A 152 3.89 -6.55 -12.68
C ALA A 152 4.83 -6.30 -11.52
N CYS A 153 4.43 -5.45 -10.58
CA CYS A 153 5.10 -5.30 -9.30
C CYS A 153 4.11 -5.57 -8.17
N GLY A 154 4.59 -6.22 -7.13
CA GLY A 154 3.73 -6.54 -6.01
C GLY A 154 4.50 -6.95 -4.77
N GLY A 155 3.77 -7.11 -3.66
CA GLY A 155 4.34 -7.48 -2.39
C GLY A 155 3.32 -7.91 -1.37
N ASP A 156 3.84 -8.41 -0.25
CA ASP A 156 3.08 -8.76 0.92
C ASP A 156 3.55 -7.90 2.09
N PHE A 157 2.59 -7.31 2.79
CA PHE A 157 2.84 -6.29 3.80
C PHE A 157 2.03 -6.58 5.06
N GLU A 158 2.51 -6.08 6.21
CA GLU A 158 1.78 -6.20 7.46
C GLU A 158 1.91 -4.94 8.33
N ALA A 159 0.93 -4.73 9.21
CA ALA A 159 0.99 -3.79 10.30
C ALA A 159 0.14 -4.25 11.48
N VAL A 160 0.35 -3.63 12.63
CA VAL A 160 -0.56 -3.75 13.78
C VAL A 160 -1.12 -2.37 14.09
N ILE A 161 -2.44 -2.25 14.08
CA ILE A 161 -3.13 -1.01 14.39
C ILE A 161 -3.90 -1.12 15.70
N ASP A 162 -4.13 0.02 16.36
CA ASP A 162 -5.11 0.13 17.44
C ASP A 162 -6.43 0.67 16.84
N ARG A 163 -7.43 -0.21 16.74
CA ARG A 163 -8.72 0.07 16.09
C ARG A 163 -9.48 1.20 16.76
N THR A 164 -9.21 1.47 18.04
CA THR A 164 -9.89 2.55 18.77
C THR A 164 -9.52 3.95 18.29
N ARG A 165 -8.37 4.08 17.62
CA ARG A 165 -7.97 5.35 16.98
C ARG A 165 -8.93 5.77 15.86
N TRP A 166 -9.64 4.84 15.27
CA TRP A 166 -10.67 5.09 14.26
C TRP A 166 -12.10 5.03 14.83
N GLY A 167 -12.23 5.04 16.16
CA GLY A 167 -13.54 5.01 16.82
C GLY A 167 -14.17 3.61 16.92
N MET A 168 -13.50 2.56 16.48
CA MET A 168 -14.01 1.18 16.54
C MET A 168 -13.84 0.61 17.95
N ASN A 169 -14.75 0.96 18.86
CA ASN A 169 -14.66 0.68 20.31
C ASN A 169 -15.50 -0.51 20.77
N TYR A 170 -16.24 -1.18 19.88
CA TYR A 170 -17.16 -2.25 20.22
C TYR A 170 -16.50 -3.32 21.11
N LEU A 171 -17.10 -3.58 22.29
CA LEU A 171 -16.68 -4.53 23.31
C LEU A 171 -15.24 -4.35 23.85
N VAL A 172 -14.60 -3.21 23.65
CA VAL A 172 -13.26 -2.94 24.23
C VAL A 172 -13.32 -2.93 25.75
N ASP A 173 -14.35 -2.32 26.32
CA ASP A 173 -14.64 -2.27 27.76
C ASP A 173 -14.96 -3.66 28.37
N ARG A 174 -15.29 -4.63 27.52
CA ARG A 174 -15.57 -6.03 27.89
C ARG A 174 -14.45 -6.99 27.55
N GLY A 175 -13.24 -6.48 27.29
CA GLY A 175 -12.04 -7.29 27.11
C GLY A 175 -11.70 -7.68 25.67
N MET A 176 -12.43 -7.18 24.68
CA MET A 176 -12.00 -7.36 23.27
C MET A 176 -10.73 -6.55 22.98
N PRO A 177 -9.74 -7.12 22.31
CA PRO A 177 -8.48 -6.45 22.01
C PRO A 177 -8.66 -5.15 21.18
N LYS A 178 -7.85 -4.15 21.51
CA LYS A 178 -7.72 -2.93 20.70
C LYS A 178 -6.85 -3.17 19.46
N LYS A 179 -5.82 -4.01 19.60
CA LYS A 179 -4.87 -4.29 18.54
C LYS A 179 -5.42 -5.27 17.52
N VAL A 180 -5.31 -4.89 16.26
CA VAL A 180 -5.66 -5.71 15.09
C VAL A 180 -4.42 -5.84 14.22
N ARG A 181 -4.05 -7.06 13.86
CA ARG A 181 -3.06 -7.29 12.81
C ARG A 181 -3.75 -7.13 11.47
N ILE A 182 -3.16 -6.34 10.59
CA ILE A 182 -3.59 -6.21 9.20
C ILE A 182 -2.50 -6.74 8.28
N GLY A 183 -2.91 -7.39 7.20
CA GLY A 183 -2.07 -7.79 6.09
C GLY A 183 -2.59 -7.14 4.81
N ALA A 184 -1.70 -6.87 3.87
CA ALA A 184 -2.04 -6.38 2.54
C ALA A 184 -1.19 -7.10 1.51
N THR A 185 -1.84 -7.86 0.63
CA THR A 185 -1.23 -8.40 -0.58
C THR A 185 -1.61 -7.48 -1.72
N ILE A 186 -0.62 -7.00 -2.46
CA ILE A 186 -0.81 -5.98 -3.51
C ILE A 186 -0.06 -6.42 -4.75
N GLU A 187 -0.75 -6.51 -5.88
CA GLU A 187 -0.14 -6.61 -7.20
C GLU A 187 -0.70 -5.53 -8.13
N ALA A 188 0.14 -5.05 -9.05
CA ALA A 188 -0.25 -4.03 -10.01
C ALA A 188 0.50 -4.20 -11.33
N PHE A 189 -0.18 -3.92 -12.44
CA PHE A 189 0.34 -4.00 -13.79
C PHE A 189 0.78 -2.63 -14.29
N ARG A 190 1.98 -2.57 -14.88
CA ARG A 190 2.50 -1.38 -15.56
C ARG A 190 1.58 -0.98 -16.72
N GLN A 191 1.29 0.32 -16.77
CA GLN A 191 0.48 0.96 -17.81
C GLN A 191 1.37 1.49 -18.95
#